data_5c9b631b3e0da14572c42d3a775c6d1f
#
_entry.id   5c9b631b3e0da14572c42d3a775c6d1f
#
_cell.length_a   1.000
_cell.length_b   1.000
_cell.length_c   1.000
_cell.angle_alpha   90.00
_cell.angle_beta   90.00
_cell.angle_gamma   90.00
#
_symmetry.space_group_name_H-M   'P 1'
#
loop_
_entity.id
_entity.type
_entity.pdbx_description
1 polymer ?
#
loop_
_entity_poly.entity_id
_entity_poly.type
_entity_poly.pdbx_seq_one_letter_code
_entity_poly.pdbx_strand_id
1 'polypeptide(L)'
;MRGYHTPSDSASHRRNPTYPTILDPNDATTLWRSNFNVKHPTVVYVHGYSDSSLGKGPIAIRNAYLRRGYYNVILVDWAKLAVLPWYITAVRNSRIIGSYLAHVMRWLDAQKAVPLSKIHVIGFSLGAEAAGFMGKALAPRKEFQSRRDIDAADRDRALGRSEVHCRETRFQIGRITGLDPAYPLYMNTGDEGHLTWADATFVDVIHTDGGNFGFPNPLGHVDFFPNGGRRRQPGCDFKSIVRMGFRRIINQYITCGHNRAWRYYAESVENPYGFPASRCPRWKPDIGANCVWRPEAYMGYTADPKYRGKFYLSTNERWPYAKNLTSHK
;
A
#
# COMPACT_ATOMS: atom_id res chain seq x y z
N MET A 1 -15.38 5.92 -6.90
CA MET A 1 -14.20 5.04 -7.16
C MET A 1 -14.25 4.49 -8.56
N ARG A 2 -13.11 4.19 -9.17
CA ARG A 2 -13.04 3.60 -10.51
C ARG A 2 -12.64 2.14 -10.40
N GLY A 3 -13.53 1.22 -10.81
CA GLY A 3 -13.30 -0.21 -10.84
C GLY A 3 -12.80 -0.66 -12.22
N TYR A 4 -11.74 -1.44 -12.24
CA TYR A 4 -11.18 -2.09 -13.42
C TYR A 4 -11.15 -3.60 -13.20
N HIS A 5 -11.48 -4.36 -14.22
CA HIS A 5 -11.58 -5.81 -14.13
C HIS A 5 -10.90 -6.47 -15.32
N THR A 6 -10.41 -7.67 -15.12
CA THR A 6 -9.92 -8.50 -16.21
C THR A 6 -11.08 -9.16 -16.91
N PRO A 7 -11.08 -9.28 -18.26
CA PRO A 7 -12.08 -10.07 -18.96
C PRO A 7 -11.93 -11.53 -18.56
N SER A 8 -12.98 -12.16 -18.06
CA SER A 8 -13.07 -13.60 -18.00
C SER A 8 -13.67 -14.10 -19.33
N ASP A 9 -12.92 -14.92 -20.01
CA ASP A 9 -13.29 -15.73 -21.20
C ASP A 9 -14.07 -15.09 -22.36
N SER A 10 -13.39 -15.07 -23.46
CA SER A 10 -13.74 -15.13 -24.90
C SER A 10 -14.95 -14.36 -25.49
N ALA A 11 -15.95 -13.93 -24.74
CA ALA A 11 -17.13 -13.30 -25.32
C ALA A 11 -17.36 -11.82 -24.99
N SER A 12 -16.66 -11.24 -24.02
CA SER A 12 -16.88 -9.85 -23.58
C SER A 12 -15.68 -8.91 -23.74
N HIS A 13 -14.80 -9.18 -24.62
CA HIS A 13 -13.48 -8.57 -24.84
C HIS A 13 -13.45 -7.07 -25.10
N ARG A 14 -14.56 -6.33 -25.12
CA ARG A 14 -14.57 -4.95 -25.62
C ARG A 14 -14.86 -3.86 -24.60
N ARG A 15 -15.08 -4.15 -23.31
CA ARG A 15 -15.60 -3.13 -22.38
C ARG A 15 -14.68 -2.76 -21.21
N ASN A 16 -13.56 -3.43 -21.00
CA ASN A 16 -12.59 -3.08 -19.93
C ASN A 16 -11.23 -3.67 -20.27
N PRO A 17 -10.17 -2.95 -20.32
CA PRO A 17 -9.52 -2.21 -19.25
C PRO A 17 -9.48 -0.69 -19.43
N THR A 18 -10.04 -0.15 -20.49
CA THR A 18 -9.90 1.25 -20.87
C THR A 18 -10.94 2.16 -20.19
N TYR A 19 -12.14 1.64 -19.96
CA TYR A 19 -13.26 2.40 -19.40
C TYR A 19 -13.64 1.85 -18.02
N PRO A 20 -13.24 2.49 -16.91
CA PRO A 20 -13.59 2.05 -15.57
C PRO A 20 -15.09 2.26 -15.31
N THR A 21 -15.68 1.35 -14.55
CA THR A 21 -16.99 1.60 -13.94
C THR A 21 -16.80 2.41 -12.66
N ILE A 22 -17.63 3.42 -12.46
CA ILE A 22 -17.64 4.19 -11.21
C ILE A 22 -18.44 3.39 -10.19
N LEU A 23 -17.81 3.06 -9.06
CA LEU A 23 -18.48 2.40 -7.94
C LEU A 23 -18.98 3.45 -6.96
N ASP A 24 -20.28 3.44 -6.67
CA ASP A 24 -20.94 4.29 -5.68
C ASP A 24 -21.46 3.43 -4.52
N PRO A 25 -20.94 3.60 -3.29
CA PRO A 25 -21.43 2.85 -2.13
C PRO A 25 -22.89 3.13 -1.75
N ASN A 26 -23.47 4.21 -2.25
CA ASN A 26 -24.89 4.53 -2.04
C ASN A 26 -25.80 3.84 -3.07
N ASP A 27 -25.22 3.28 -4.14
CA ASP A 27 -25.96 2.55 -5.18
C ASP A 27 -25.29 1.20 -5.48
N ALA A 28 -25.81 0.14 -4.85
CA ALA A 28 -25.30 -1.21 -5.03
C ALA A 28 -25.38 -1.70 -6.48
N THR A 29 -26.26 -1.13 -7.30
CA THR A 29 -26.38 -1.52 -8.71
C THR A 29 -25.12 -1.19 -9.50
N THR A 30 -24.33 -0.17 -9.08
CA THR A 30 -23.07 0.19 -9.73
C THR A 30 -22.03 -0.92 -9.62
N LEU A 31 -22.02 -1.67 -8.52
CA LEU A 31 -21.15 -2.82 -8.32
C LEU A 31 -21.58 -3.98 -9.26
N TRP A 32 -22.86 -4.32 -9.26
CA TRP A 32 -23.35 -5.49 -9.99
C TRP A 32 -23.47 -5.25 -11.49
N ARG A 33 -23.59 -4.00 -11.93
CA ARG A 33 -23.46 -3.60 -13.35
C ARG A 33 -22.01 -3.49 -13.80
N SER A 34 -21.06 -3.46 -12.87
CA SER A 34 -19.64 -3.54 -13.21
C SER A 34 -19.26 -4.98 -13.56
N ASN A 35 -18.06 -5.16 -14.09
CA ASN A 35 -17.52 -6.51 -14.35
C ASN A 35 -16.85 -7.11 -13.10
N PHE A 36 -17.26 -6.70 -11.89
CA PHE A 36 -16.70 -7.21 -10.64
C PHE A 36 -16.94 -8.72 -10.53
N ASN A 37 -15.86 -9.47 -10.30
CA ASN A 37 -15.94 -10.92 -10.16
C ASN A 37 -15.67 -11.33 -8.71
N VAL A 38 -16.67 -11.84 -8.02
CA VAL A 38 -16.59 -12.26 -6.61
C VAL A 38 -15.58 -13.39 -6.34
N LYS A 39 -15.15 -14.09 -7.39
CA LYS A 39 -14.13 -15.16 -7.30
C LYS A 39 -12.71 -14.63 -7.39
N HIS A 40 -12.52 -13.39 -7.86
CA HIS A 40 -11.21 -12.79 -8.04
C HIS A 40 -10.76 -12.05 -6.78
N PRO A 41 -9.47 -12.09 -6.42
CA PRO A 41 -8.94 -11.24 -5.37
C PRO A 41 -9.07 -9.77 -5.75
N THR A 42 -9.27 -8.92 -4.75
CA THR A 42 -9.51 -7.50 -4.95
C THR A 42 -8.33 -6.67 -4.46
N VAL A 43 -7.84 -5.81 -5.33
CA VAL A 43 -6.79 -4.83 -5.04
C VAL A 43 -7.36 -3.43 -5.13
N VAL A 44 -7.09 -2.63 -4.10
CA VAL A 44 -7.48 -1.21 -4.02
C VAL A 44 -6.23 -0.35 -4.00
N TYR A 45 -6.11 0.60 -4.92
CA TYR A 45 -4.98 1.52 -4.94
C TYR A 45 -5.40 2.94 -4.57
N VAL A 46 -4.64 3.55 -3.64
CA VAL A 46 -4.86 4.90 -3.14
C VAL A 46 -3.65 5.76 -3.50
N HIS A 47 -3.86 6.75 -4.38
CA HIS A 47 -2.78 7.65 -4.84
C HIS A 47 -2.35 8.66 -3.78
N GLY A 48 -1.19 9.29 -3.99
CA GLY A 48 -0.61 10.29 -3.11
C GLY A 48 -1.06 11.72 -3.41
N TYR A 49 -0.34 12.67 -2.78
CA TYR A 49 -0.53 14.10 -2.96
C TYR A 49 -0.28 14.53 -4.40
N SER A 50 -1.11 15.45 -4.90
CA SER A 50 -0.99 16.02 -6.25
C SER A 50 -1.03 14.98 -7.38
N ASP A 51 -1.69 13.84 -7.15
CA ASP A 51 -1.90 12.77 -8.12
C ASP A 51 -3.40 12.56 -8.35
N SER A 52 -3.77 11.61 -9.20
CA SER A 52 -5.16 11.24 -9.51
C SER A 52 -5.23 9.76 -9.90
N SER A 53 -6.42 9.20 -10.00
CA SER A 53 -6.60 7.82 -10.48
C SER A 53 -6.08 7.57 -11.92
N LEU A 54 -5.81 8.63 -12.68
CA LEU A 54 -5.24 8.60 -14.01
C LEU A 54 -3.75 8.94 -14.05
N GLY A 55 -3.11 9.11 -12.88
CA GLY A 55 -1.69 9.36 -12.76
C GLY A 55 -0.82 8.17 -13.18
N LYS A 56 0.48 8.40 -13.28
CA LYS A 56 1.42 7.36 -13.73
C LYS A 56 1.49 6.16 -12.79
N GLY A 57 1.45 6.41 -11.49
CA GLY A 57 1.47 5.37 -10.46
C GLY A 57 0.23 4.47 -10.54
N PRO A 58 -0.99 5.02 -10.38
CA PRO A 58 -2.23 4.27 -10.51
C PRO A 58 -2.35 3.47 -11.80
N ILE A 59 -1.99 4.08 -12.94
CA ILE A 59 -2.02 3.40 -14.25
C ILE A 59 -1.01 2.23 -14.30
N ALA A 60 0.20 2.40 -13.76
CA ALA A 60 1.20 1.34 -13.74
C ALA A 60 0.73 0.15 -12.89
N ILE A 61 0.24 0.41 -11.67
CA ILE A 61 -0.29 -0.61 -10.77
C ILE A 61 -1.48 -1.33 -11.40
N ARG A 62 -2.47 -0.58 -11.90
CA ARG A 62 -3.63 -1.14 -12.60
C ARG A 62 -3.20 -2.09 -13.72
N ASN A 63 -2.33 -1.61 -14.60
CA ASN A 63 -1.90 -2.38 -15.77
C ASN A 63 -1.16 -3.65 -15.38
N ALA A 64 -0.29 -3.57 -14.35
CA ALA A 64 0.44 -4.74 -13.85
C ALA A 64 -0.51 -5.83 -13.35
N TYR A 65 -1.53 -5.47 -12.57
CA TYR A 65 -2.53 -6.42 -12.08
C TYR A 65 -3.47 -6.93 -13.18
N LEU A 66 -3.89 -6.07 -14.12
CA LEU A 66 -4.74 -6.50 -15.24
C LEU A 66 -4.01 -7.50 -16.16
N ARG A 67 -2.69 -7.34 -16.35
CA ARG A 67 -1.89 -8.33 -17.11
C ARG A 67 -1.81 -9.70 -16.45
N ARG A 68 -1.98 -9.79 -15.13
CA ARG A 68 -2.09 -11.10 -14.45
C ARG A 68 -3.41 -11.84 -14.71
N GLY A 69 -4.45 -11.14 -15.14
CA GLY A 69 -5.64 -11.76 -15.72
C GLY A 69 -6.75 -12.18 -14.74
N TYR A 70 -6.60 -12.04 -13.43
CA TYR A 70 -7.59 -12.54 -12.46
C TYR A 70 -7.71 -11.67 -11.21
N TYR A 71 -7.78 -10.35 -11.39
CA TYR A 71 -7.94 -9.39 -10.30
C TYR A 71 -9.08 -8.41 -10.54
N ASN A 72 -9.81 -8.07 -9.48
CA ASN A 72 -10.55 -6.83 -9.42
C ASN A 72 -9.59 -5.72 -9.00
N VAL A 73 -9.52 -4.65 -9.77
CA VAL A 73 -8.65 -3.50 -9.47
C VAL A 73 -9.50 -2.26 -9.28
N ILE A 74 -9.47 -1.69 -8.10
CA ILE A 74 -10.20 -0.46 -7.75
C ILE A 74 -9.17 0.67 -7.55
N LEU A 75 -9.33 1.76 -8.31
CA LEU A 75 -8.54 2.97 -8.12
C LEU A 75 -9.37 4.01 -7.37
N VAL A 76 -8.83 4.47 -6.25
CA VAL A 76 -9.43 5.56 -5.46
C VAL A 76 -9.02 6.89 -6.06
N ASP A 77 -9.98 7.73 -6.41
CA ASP A 77 -9.73 9.08 -6.90
C ASP A 77 -10.14 10.10 -5.84
N TRP A 78 -9.17 10.75 -5.24
CA TRP A 78 -9.37 11.82 -4.27
C TRP A 78 -8.57 13.08 -4.63
N ALA A 79 -8.26 13.23 -5.92
CA ALA A 79 -7.43 14.32 -6.46
C ALA A 79 -7.90 15.70 -6.02
N LYS A 80 -9.22 15.95 -5.95
CA LYS A 80 -9.80 17.22 -5.51
C LYS A 80 -9.48 17.54 -4.04
N LEU A 81 -9.20 16.55 -3.21
CA LEU A 81 -8.86 16.69 -1.79
C LEU A 81 -7.34 16.64 -1.54
N ALA A 82 -6.55 16.34 -2.58
CA ALA A 82 -5.09 16.22 -2.54
C ALA A 82 -4.37 17.19 -3.49
N VAL A 83 -4.96 18.35 -3.76
CA VAL A 83 -4.50 19.30 -4.80
C VAL A 83 -3.43 20.25 -4.27
N LEU A 84 -2.46 20.58 -5.15
CA LEU A 84 -1.48 21.65 -4.93
C LEU A 84 -2.17 23.02 -4.79
N PRO A 85 -1.64 23.94 -3.94
CA PRO A 85 -0.45 23.77 -3.06
C PRO A 85 -0.81 23.30 -1.64
N TRP A 86 -2.02 22.86 -1.39
CA TRP A 86 -2.65 22.71 -0.09
C TRP A 86 -2.22 21.41 0.63
N TYR A 87 -0.92 21.20 0.86
CA TYR A 87 -0.40 19.97 1.47
C TYR A 87 -0.96 19.71 2.87
N ILE A 88 -1.00 20.74 3.75
CA ILE A 88 -1.55 20.62 5.12
C ILE A 88 -3.02 20.17 5.09
N THR A 89 -3.79 20.71 4.16
CA THR A 89 -5.19 20.31 3.96
C THR A 89 -5.28 18.87 3.47
N ALA A 90 -4.42 18.46 2.53
CA ALA A 90 -4.37 17.09 2.03
C ALA A 90 -4.00 16.08 3.13
N VAL A 91 -3.08 16.44 4.05
CA VAL A 91 -2.77 15.64 5.25
C VAL A 91 -4.00 15.47 6.15
N ARG A 92 -4.78 16.52 6.40
CA ARG A 92 -6.05 16.40 7.14
C ARG A 92 -7.07 15.53 6.41
N ASN A 93 -7.17 15.73 5.10
CA ASN A 93 -8.10 14.99 4.25
C ASN A 93 -7.77 13.49 4.18
N SER A 94 -6.51 13.06 4.38
CA SER A 94 -6.15 11.64 4.38
C SER A 94 -6.91 10.84 5.45
N ARG A 95 -7.22 11.45 6.61
CA ARG A 95 -8.06 10.83 7.66
C ARG A 95 -9.51 10.68 7.21
N ILE A 96 -10.05 11.71 6.55
CA ILE A 96 -11.42 11.69 6.00
C ILE A 96 -11.53 10.59 4.95
N ILE A 97 -10.55 10.53 4.04
CA ILE A 97 -10.47 9.49 3.02
C ILE A 97 -10.33 8.11 3.64
N GLY A 98 -9.52 7.94 4.68
CA GLY A 98 -9.39 6.68 5.41
C GLY A 98 -10.74 6.21 5.99
N SER A 99 -11.48 7.09 6.64
CA SER A 99 -12.82 6.78 7.16
C SER A 99 -13.81 6.42 6.04
N TYR A 100 -13.78 7.15 4.93
CA TYR A 100 -14.61 6.85 3.76
C TYR A 100 -14.24 5.51 3.13
N LEU A 101 -12.95 5.19 3.01
CA LEU A 101 -12.49 3.91 2.53
C LEU A 101 -12.95 2.76 3.42
N ALA A 102 -12.92 2.93 4.74
CA ALA A 102 -13.46 1.94 5.67
C ALA A 102 -14.96 1.68 5.43
N HIS A 103 -15.74 2.74 5.17
CA HIS A 103 -17.15 2.59 4.80
C HIS A 103 -17.30 1.79 3.50
N VAL A 104 -16.52 2.09 2.48
CA VAL A 104 -16.57 1.35 1.20
C VAL A 104 -16.15 -0.10 1.36
N MET A 105 -15.12 -0.40 2.15
CA MET A 105 -14.69 -1.78 2.40
C MET A 105 -15.79 -2.59 3.11
N ARG A 106 -16.43 -2.00 4.13
CA ARG A 106 -17.60 -2.62 4.78
C ARG A 106 -18.77 -2.82 3.83
N TRP A 107 -19.00 -1.87 2.92
CA TRP A 107 -20.04 -1.99 1.91
C TRP A 107 -19.75 -3.17 0.96
N LEU A 108 -18.52 -3.33 0.46
CA LEU A 108 -18.15 -4.47 -0.38
C LEU A 108 -18.35 -5.81 0.34
N ASP A 109 -18.01 -5.89 1.62
CA ASP A 109 -18.21 -7.07 2.46
C ASP A 109 -19.71 -7.35 2.70
N ALA A 110 -20.49 -6.32 3.03
CA ALA A 110 -21.93 -6.42 3.22
C ALA A 110 -22.69 -6.86 1.96
N GLN A 111 -22.20 -6.44 0.78
CA GLN A 111 -22.71 -6.92 -0.51
C GLN A 111 -22.25 -8.36 -0.84
N LYS A 112 -21.49 -9.01 0.03
CA LYS A 112 -20.86 -10.32 -0.21
C LYS A 112 -20.01 -10.38 -1.49
N ALA A 113 -19.52 -9.23 -1.92
CA ALA A 113 -18.68 -9.09 -3.10
C ALA A 113 -17.25 -9.60 -2.82
N VAL A 114 -16.68 -9.23 -1.68
CA VAL A 114 -15.37 -9.69 -1.22
C VAL A 114 -15.25 -9.53 0.28
N PRO A 115 -14.84 -10.57 1.04
CA PRO A 115 -14.58 -10.42 2.48
C PRO A 115 -13.35 -9.53 2.73
N LEU A 116 -13.38 -8.75 3.79
CA LEU A 116 -12.30 -7.80 4.16
C LEU A 116 -10.93 -8.47 4.18
N SER A 117 -10.85 -9.70 4.68
CA SER A 117 -9.61 -10.48 4.77
C SER A 117 -8.97 -10.84 3.42
N LYS A 118 -9.71 -10.69 2.31
CA LYS A 118 -9.24 -10.94 0.94
C LYS A 118 -9.01 -9.66 0.14
N ILE A 119 -9.12 -8.51 0.77
CA ILE A 119 -8.80 -7.21 0.15
C ILE A 119 -7.35 -6.85 0.44
N HIS A 120 -6.63 -6.46 -0.60
CA HIS A 120 -5.30 -5.88 -0.52
C HIS A 120 -5.37 -4.39 -0.88
N VAL A 121 -5.02 -3.52 0.07
CA VAL A 121 -4.97 -2.07 -0.17
C VAL A 121 -3.52 -1.64 -0.35
N ILE A 122 -3.25 -0.90 -1.41
CA ILE A 122 -1.92 -0.38 -1.75
C ILE A 122 -2.02 1.13 -1.71
N GLY A 123 -1.32 1.76 -0.79
CA GLY A 123 -1.29 3.22 -0.67
C GLY A 123 0.08 3.78 -1.02
N PHE A 124 0.12 4.89 -1.77
CA PHE A 124 1.35 5.61 -2.07
C PHE A 124 1.36 6.95 -1.35
N SER A 125 2.46 7.27 -0.64
CA SER A 125 2.65 8.56 0.03
C SER A 125 1.50 8.88 0.99
N LEU A 126 0.77 9.99 0.84
CA LEU A 126 -0.46 10.28 1.61
C LEU A 126 -1.54 9.20 1.45
N GLY A 127 -1.56 8.47 0.33
CA GLY A 127 -2.45 7.34 0.14
C GLY A 127 -2.13 6.15 1.05
N ALA A 128 -0.87 5.99 1.46
CA ALA A 128 -0.48 4.98 2.44
C ALA A 128 -1.01 5.34 3.84
N GLU A 129 -0.95 6.62 4.20
CA GLU A 129 -1.53 7.12 5.45
C GLU A 129 -3.06 6.97 5.47
N ALA A 130 -3.73 7.28 4.35
CA ALA A 130 -5.16 7.06 4.20
C ALA A 130 -5.54 5.57 4.34
N ALA A 131 -4.71 4.64 3.83
CA ALA A 131 -4.90 3.21 4.02
C ALA A 131 -4.72 2.80 5.50
N GLY A 132 -3.77 3.39 6.22
CA GLY A 132 -3.60 3.20 7.66
C GLY A 132 -4.83 3.68 8.44
N PHE A 133 -5.33 4.89 8.16
CA PHE A 133 -6.55 5.40 8.79
C PHE A 133 -7.80 4.56 8.46
N MET A 134 -7.86 3.98 7.27
CA MET A 134 -8.89 3.01 6.93
C MET A 134 -8.80 1.76 7.82
N GLY A 135 -7.59 1.20 8.01
CA GLY A 135 -7.36 0.06 8.88
C GLY A 135 -7.81 0.34 10.31
N LYS A 136 -7.41 1.48 10.88
CA LYS A 136 -7.84 1.94 12.21
C LYS A 136 -9.37 2.10 12.32
N ALA A 137 -10.00 2.65 11.29
CA ALA A 137 -11.45 2.82 11.27
C ALA A 137 -12.22 1.50 11.11
N LEU A 138 -11.59 0.45 10.55
CA LEU A 138 -12.14 -0.90 10.44
C LEU A 138 -11.95 -1.73 11.70
N ALA A 139 -10.92 -1.42 12.50
CA ALA A 139 -10.68 -2.10 13.77
C ALA A 139 -11.95 -2.07 14.64
N PRO A 140 -12.28 -3.15 15.35
CA PRO A 140 -13.41 -3.15 16.26
C PRO A 140 -13.16 -2.04 17.29
N ARG A 141 -14.08 -1.09 17.36
CA ARG A 141 -14.10 -0.19 18.51
C ARG A 141 -14.28 -1.08 19.73
N LYS A 142 -13.45 -0.92 20.74
CA LYS A 142 -13.77 -1.40 22.08
C LYS A 142 -15.00 -0.62 22.54
N GLU A 143 -16.18 -1.04 22.10
CA GLU A 143 -17.41 -0.62 22.73
C GLU A 143 -17.40 -1.27 24.12
N PHE A 144 -17.04 -0.49 25.11
CA PHE A 144 -17.46 -0.76 26.48
C PHE A 144 -18.99 -0.62 26.48
N GLN A 145 -19.67 -1.72 26.18
CA GLN A 145 -21.10 -1.83 26.26
C GLN A 145 -21.50 -1.79 27.73
N SER A 146 -21.70 -0.60 28.24
CA SER A 146 -22.24 -0.28 29.57
C SER A 146 -21.27 -0.42 30.76
N ARG A 147 -21.49 0.42 31.77
CA ARG A 147 -20.86 0.32 33.11
C ARG A 147 -20.97 -1.09 33.73
N ARG A 148 -22.00 -1.85 33.37
CA ARG A 148 -22.17 -3.24 33.86
C ARG A 148 -21.10 -4.20 33.39
N ASP A 149 -20.54 -4.03 32.16
CA ASP A 149 -19.51 -4.91 31.61
C ASP A 149 -18.13 -4.55 32.18
N ILE A 150 -17.93 -3.30 32.58
CA ILE A 150 -16.72 -2.86 33.30
C ILE A 150 -16.71 -3.46 34.70
N ASP A 151 -17.85 -3.41 35.42
CA ASP A 151 -17.99 -3.97 36.77
C ASP A 151 -17.93 -5.49 36.79
N ALA A 152 -18.28 -6.19 35.68
CA ALA A 152 -18.14 -7.63 35.51
C ALA A 152 -16.68 -8.02 35.24
N ALA A 153 -16.00 -7.32 34.36
CA ALA A 153 -14.59 -7.56 34.03
C ALA A 153 -13.65 -7.31 35.24
N ASP A 154 -13.95 -6.31 36.07
CA ASP A 154 -13.18 -6.04 37.29
C ASP A 154 -13.46 -7.08 38.39
N ARG A 155 -14.69 -7.62 38.48
CA ARG A 155 -15.02 -8.74 39.36
C ARG A 155 -14.35 -10.04 38.96
N ASP A 156 -14.29 -10.36 37.67
CA ASP A 156 -13.63 -11.58 37.17
C ASP A 156 -12.11 -11.49 37.33
N ARG A 157 -11.51 -10.30 37.21
CA ARG A 157 -10.11 -10.04 37.53
C ARG A 157 -9.81 -10.27 39.00
N ALA A 158 -10.67 -9.80 39.89
CA ALA A 158 -10.56 -9.97 41.33
C ALA A 158 -10.70 -11.43 41.77
N LEU A 159 -11.38 -12.27 40.99
CA LEU A 159 -11.62 -13.71 41.28
C LEU A 159 -10.62 -14.65 40.61
N GLY A 160 -9.58 -14.11 39.93
CA GLY A 160 -8.54 -14.94 39.29
C GLY A 160 -9.07 -15.85 38.16
N ARG A 161 -10.25 -15.59 37.64
CA ARG A 161 -10.84 -16.32 36.52
C ARG A 161 -10.29 -15.76 35.22
N SER A 162 -9.42 -16.53 34.58
CA SER A 162 -8.77 -16.23 33.32
C SER A 162 -9.78 -16.03 32.19
N GLU A 163 -9.45 -15.00 31.40
CA GLU A 163 -9.80 -14.81 30.00
C GLU A 163 -11.25 -15.05 29.60
N VAL A 164 -12.04 -13.99 29.75
CA VAL A 164 -13.20 -13.82 28.89
C VAL A 164 -12.70 -13.79 27.45
N HIS A 165 -12.86 -14.90 26.74
CA HIS A 165 -12.65 -15.01 25.30
C HIS A 165 -13.73 -14.14 24.63
N CYS A 166 -13.50 -12.83 24.61
CA CYS A 166 -14.21 -11.95 23.73
C CYS A 166 -13.87 -12.43 22.31
N ARG A 167 -14.82 -13.07 21.67
CA ARG A 167 -14.76 -13.41 20.24
C ARG A 167 -14.77 -12.07 19.49
N GLU A 168 -13.59 -11.42 19.44
CA GLU A 168 -13.38 -10.26 18.57
C GLU A 168 -13.62 -10.74 17.15
N THR A 169 -14.78 -10.40 16.60
CA THR A 169 -14.96 -10.41 15.15
C THR A 169 -14.03 -9.34 14.60
N ARG A 170 -12.79 -9.71 14.31
CA ARG A 170 -11.80 -8.82 13.70
C ARG A 170 -12.25 -8.51 12.29
N PHE A 171 -12.93 -7.40 12.11
CA PHE A 171 -13.10 -6.76 10.81
C PHE A 171 -11.76 -6.13 10.40
N GLN A 172 -10.85 -6.93 9.89
CA GLN A 172 -9.53 -6.46 9.53
C GLN A 172 -9.27 -6.73 8.04
N ILE A 173 -8.70 -5.73 7.37
CA ILE A 173 -8.21 -5.87 5.98
C ILE A 173 -7.11 -6.94 5.94
N GLY A 174 -7.10 -7.74 4.88
CA GLY A 174 -6.11 -8.83 4.75
C GLY A 174 -4.69 -8.30 4.60
N ARG A 175 -4.47 -7.28 3.76
CA ARG A 175 -3.13 -6.70 3.53
C ARG A 175 -3.20 -5.20 3.25
N ILE A 176 -2.24 -4.45 3.80
CA ILE A 176 -1.90 -3.10 3.37
C ILE A 176 -0.44 -3.09 2.92
N THR A 177 -0.18 -2.56 1.72
CA THR A 177 1.17 -2.24 1.27
C THR A 177 1.36 -0.73 1.25
N GLY A 178 2.27 -0.21 2.10
CA GLY A 178 2.68 1.18 2.13
C GLY A 178 3.82 1.43 1.15
N LEU A 179 3.60 2.24 0.12
CA LEU A 179 4.61 2.64 -0.84
C LEU A 179 5.16 4.01 -0.46
N ASP A 180 6.31 4.02 0.19
CA ASP A 180 6.99 5.21 0.72
C ASP A 180 6.02 6.14 1.49
N PRO A 181 5.43 5.66 2.61
CA PRO A 181 4.40 6.40 3.37
C PRO A 181 4.85 7.80 3.73
N ALA A 182 3.94 8.79 3.66
CA ALA A 182 4.27 10.21 3.80
C ALA A 182 4.80 10.55 5.19
N TYR A 183 6.02 11.14 5.27
CA TYR A 183 6.68 11.52 6.52
C TYR A 183 6.34 12.93 7.01
N PRO A 184 6.34 14.00 6.16
CA PRO A 184 6.08 15.35 6.62
C PRO A 184 4.70 15.48 7.28
N LEU A 185 4.67 16.08 8.48
CA LEU A 185 3.50 16.26 9.35
C LEU A 185 2.94 14.98 10.02
N TYR A 186 3.57 13.82 9.82
CA TYR A 186 3.21 12.59 10.51
C TYR A 186 4.25 12.14 11.54
N MET A 187 5.45 12.71 11.50
CA MET A 187 6.62 12.28 12.28
C MET A 187 6.42 12.25 13.81
N ASN A 188 5.50 13.03 14.35
CA ASN A 188 5.29 13.16 15.79
C ASN A 188 3.83 12.85 16.19
N THR A 189 3.11 12.06 15.41
CA THR A 189 1.68 11.85 15.61
C THR A 189 1.34 10.59 16.40
N GLY A 190 2.35 9.81 16.83
CA GLY A 190 2.13 8.49 17.45
C GLY A 190 1.47 7.49 16.49
N ASP A 191 1.25 6.27 16.96
CA ASP A 191 0.73 5.15 16.15
C ASP A 191 -0.67 5.42 15.58
N GLU A 192 -1.49 6.21 16.27
CA GLU A 192 -2.81 6.61 15.80
C GLU A 192 -2.77 7.65 14.67
N GLY A 193 -1.60 8.24 14.43
CA GLY A 193 -1.41 9.34 13.52
C GLY A 193 -0.89 8.99 12.14
N HIS A 194 -0.43 7.78 11.91
CA HIS A 194 0.14 7.31 10.64
C HIS A 194 -0.09 5.81 10.43
N LEU A 195 0.29 5.28 9.26
CA LEU A 195 0.27 3.84 8.98
C LEU A 195 1.14 3.06 9.96
N THR A 196 0.61 1.95 10.49
CA THR A 196 1.32 1.03 11.37
C THR A 196 1.05 -0.43 11.02
N TRP A 197 1.84 -1.33 11.59
CA TRP A 197 1.64 -2.78 11.44
C TRP A 197 0.27 -3.27 11.95
N ALA A 198 -0.37 -2.55 12.88
CA ALA A 198 -1.64 -2.92 13.48
C ALA A 198 -2.86 -2.68 12.56
N ASP A 199 -2.69 -1.96 11.44
CA ASP A 199 -3.79 -1.49 10.60
C ASP A 199 -4.34 -2.55 9.63
N ALA A 200 -3.68 -3.70 9.51
CA ALA A 200 -4.15 -4.86 8.73
C ALA A 200 -3.60 -6.16 9.30
N THR A 201 -4.15 -7.30 8.85
CA THR A 201 -3.60 -8.63 9.18
C THR A 201 -2.13 -8.76 8.77
N PHE A 202 -1.78 -8.14 7.64
CA PHE A 202 -0.41 -8.02 7.17
C PHE A 202 -0.16 -6.63 6.59
N VAL A 203 0.88 -5.95 7.08
CA VAL A 203 1.35 -4.66 6.56
C VAL A 203 2.79 -4.82 6.11
N ASP A 204 3.06 -4.53 4.84
CA ASP A 204 4.39 -4.44 4.27
C ASP A 204 4.64 -3.04 3.72
N VAL A 205 5.87 -2.56 3.88
CA VAL A 205 6.23 -1.19 3.49
C VAL A 205 7.49 -1.20 2.62
N ILE A 206 7.49 -0.37 1.59
CA ILE A 206 8.64 -0.14 0.71
C ILE A 206 9.10 1.30 0.89
N HIS A 207 10.29 1.50 1.47
CA HIS A 207 10.90 2.80 1.73
C HIS A 207 11.86 3.18 0.61
N THR A 208 11.66 4.32 -0.04
CA THR A 208 12.51 4.78 -1.14
C THR A 208 12.98 6.23 -1.04
N ASP A 209 12.38 7.02 -0.13
CA ASP A 209 12.73 8.42 0.11
C ASP A 209 12.72 8.77 1.60
N GLY A 210 13.13 7.82 2.44
CA GLY A 210 13.11 7.91 3.89
C GLY A 210 13.89 9.10 4.46
N GLY A 211 13.22 9.88 5.32
CA GLY A 211 13.74 11.08 5.94
C GLY A 211 13.56 12.37 5.11
N ASN A 212 12.91 12.27 3.93
CA ASN A 212 12.51 13.41 3.11
C ASN A 212 10.99 13.38 2.91
N PHE A 213 10.47 12.76 1.84
CA PHE A 213 9.03 12.61 1.68
C PHE A 213 8.48 11.37 2.38
N GLY A 214 9.27 10.30 2.51
CA GLY A 214 8.89 9.05 3.11
C GLY A 214 9.38 8.86 4.54
N PHE A 215 8.70 8.01 5.31
CA PHE A 215 9.14 7.60 6.65
C PHE A 215 10.51 6.90 6.61
N PRO A 216 11.46 7.30 7.49
CA PRO A 216 12.77 6.65 7.58
C PRO A 216 12.77 5.39 8.45
N ASN A 217 11.76 5.23 9.31
CA ASN A 217 11.64 4.17 10.29
C ASN A 217 10.67 3.08 9.82
N PRO A 218 10.81 1.83 10.30
CA PRO A 218 9.85 0.77 10.04
C PRO A 218 8.46 1.12 10.55
N LEU A 219 7.44 0.75 9.79
CA LEU A 219 6.03 0.96 10.08
C LEU A 219 5.22 -0.34 10.01
N GLY A 220 5.68 -1.31 9.21
CA GLY A 220 4.97 -2.54 8.89
C GLY A 220 5.36 -3.73 9.77
N HIS A 221 4.75 -4.86 9.49
CA HIS A 221 5.26 -6.15 9.95
C HIS A 221 6.61 -6.45 9.29
N VAL A 222 6.74 -6.08 8.02
CA VAL A 222 7.96 -6.15 7.23
C VAL A 222 8.18 -4.85 6.47
N ASP A 223 9.41 -4.38 6.50
CA ASP A 223 9.83 -3.13 5.85
C ASP A 223 11.00 -3.41 4.92
N PHE A 224 10.84 -3.05 3.66
CA PHE A 224 11.86 -3.20 2.64
C PHE A 224 12.54 -1.86 2.35
N PHE A 225 13.86 -1.89 2.31
CA PHE A 225 14.72 -0.73 2.10
C PHE A 225 15.57 -0.89 0.83
N PRO A 226 14.97 -0.79 -0.38
CA PRO A 226 15.74 -0.84 -1.62
C PRO A 226 16.78 0.29 -1.65
N ASN A 227 18.04 -0.09 -1.91
CA ASN A 227 19.19 0.82 -1.96
C ASN A 227 19.36 1.67 -0.68
N GLY A 228 19.01 1.08 0.48
CA GLY A 228 19.04 1.74 1.79
C GLY A 228 17.79 2.58 2.12
N GLY A 229 16.76 2.56 1.28
CA GLY A 229 15.48 3.22 1.54
C GLY A 229 15.51 4.73 1.55
N ARG A 230 16.57 5.37 1.02
CA ARG A 230 16.75 6.82 1.05
C ARG A 230 16.58 7.46 -0.33
N ARG A 231 16.46 8.80 -0.35
CA ARG A 231 16.22 9.62 -1.55
C ARG A 231 17.12 9.30 -2.75
N ARG A 232 18.38 8.96 -2.52
CA ARG A 232 19.35 8.65 -3.60
C ARG A 232 19.15 7.23 -4.13
N GLN A 233 18.00 7.02 -4.76
CA GLN A 233 17.78 5.77 -5.49
C GLN A 233 18.60 5.75 -6.79
N PRO A 234 19.07 4.59 -7.28
CA PRO A 234 19.79 4.48 -8.55
C PRO A 234 19.01 5.15 -9.69
N GLY A 235 19.71 5.95 -10.52
CA GLY A 235 19.12 6.72 -11.61
C GLY A 235 18.29 7.94 -11.18
N CYS A 236 18.33 8.32 -9.88
CA CYS A 236 17.74 9.54 -9.35
C CYS A 236 18.76 10.64 -9.01
N ASP A 237 19.99 10.47 -9.45
CA ASP A 237 21.01 11.52 -9.34
C ASP A 237 20.83 12.62 -10.39
N PHE A 238 21.39 13.80 -10.10
CA PHE A 238 21.25 14.98 -10.97
C PHE A 238 21.76 14.73 -12.38
N LYS A 239 22.89 14.01 -12.55
CA LYS A 239 23.49 13.71 -13.86
C LYS A 239 22.56 12.85 -14.72
N SER A 240 21.93 11.85 -14.11
CA SER A 240 20.97 10.96 -14.78
C SER A 240 19.71 11.72 -15.22
N ILE A 241 19.26 12.70 -14.45
CA ILE A 241 18.03 13.47 -14.73
C ILE A 241 18.27 14.56 -15.79
N VAL A 242 19.42 15.21 -15.77
CA VAL A 242 19.79 16.21 -16.79
C VAL A 242 19.78 15.62 -18.22
N ARG A 243 20.13 14.35 -18.37
CA ARG A 243 20.05 13.64 -19.66
C ARG A 243 18.63 13.48 -20.21
N MET A 244 17.60 13.73 -19.40
CA MET A 244 16.19 13.59 -19.78
C MET A 244 15.49 14.91 -20.21
N GLY A 245 16.19 16.06 -20.24
CA GLY A 245 15.68 17.36 -20.74
C GLY A 245 15.25 18.36 -19.67
N PHE A 246 15.62 19.63 -19.90
CA PHE A 246 15.65 20.70 -18.89
C PHE A 246 14.31 21.08 -18.23
N ARG A 247 13.19 21.03 -18.91
CA ARG A 247 11.89 21.52 -18.39
C ARG A 247 11.21 20.60 -17.36
N ARG A 248 11.65 19.35 -17.20
CA ARG A 248 11.09 18.38 -16.25
C ARG A 248 11.96 18.16 -15.02
N ILE A 249 13.11 18.82 -14.94
CA ILE A 249 14.20 18.48 -14.05
C ILE A 249 13.84 18.65 -12.58
N ILE A 250 13.27 19.78 -12.18
CA ILE A 250 13.12 20.11 -10.75
C ILE A 250 12.13 19.16 -10.06
N ASN A 251 10.91 19.05 -10.54
CA ASN A 251 9.91 18.19 -9.93
C ASN A 251 10.30 16.70 -10.00
N GLN A 252 10.90 16.28 -11.12
CA GLN A 252 11.32 14.91 -11.31
C GLN A 252 12.53 14.56 -10.43
N TYR A 253 13.46 15.49 -10.21
CA TYR A 253 14.59 15.31 -9.30
C TYR A 253 14.13 15.20 -7.84
N ILE A 254 13.22 16.08 -7.44
CA ILE A 254 12.72 16.15 -6.05
C ILE A 254 11.94 14.89 -5.70
N THR A 255 11.09 14.38 -6.61
CA THR A 255 10.20 13.25 -6.34
C THR A 255 10.70 11.90 -6.88
N CYS A 256 11.89 11.86 -7.50
CA CYS A 256 12.39 10.65 -8.17
C CYS A 256 12.48 9.45 -7.23
N GLY A 257 13.17 9.62 -6.10
CA GLY A 257 13.31 8.58 -5.08
C GLY A 257 11.95 8.10 -4.58
N HIS A 258 11.09 9.06 -4.20
CA HIS A 258 9.74 8.81 -3.73
C HIS A 258 8.92 7.96 -4.72
N ASN A 259 8.97 8.33 -6.01
CA ASN A 259 8.27 7.61 -7.07
C ASN A 259 8.86 6.23 -7.41
N ARG A 260 10.04 5.85 -6.88
CA ARG A 260 10.58 4.50 -7.06
C ARG A 260 9.72 3.45 -6.36
N ALA A 261 9.07 3.78 -5.27
CA ALA A 261 8.25 2.83 -4.51
C ALA A 261 7.16 2.18 -5.39
N TRP A 262 6.33 2.98 -6.06
CA TRP A 262 5.29 2.42 -6.93
C TRP A 262 5.84 1.76 -8.20
N ARG A 263 7.00 2.22 -8.70
CA ARG A 263 7.64 1.60 -9.89
C ARG A 263 8.17 0.21 -9.56
N TYR A 264 8.88 0.05 -8.46
CA TYR A 264 9.36 -1.24 -7.99
C TYR A 264 8.21 -2.18 -7.69
N TYR A 265 7.16 -1.66 -7.03
CA TYR A 265 5.99 -2.46 -6.75
C TYR A 265 5.27 -2.94 -8.02
N ALA A 266 5.01 -2.05 -8.99
CA ALA A 266 4.39 -2.43 -10.26
C ALA A 266 5.19 -3.51 -10.99
N GLU A 267 6.53 -3.38 -11.04
CA GLU A 267 7.39 -4.40 -11.64
C GLU A 267 7.36 -5.71 -10.84
N SER A 268 7.26 -5.66 -9.51
CA SER A 268 7.16 -6.89 -8.70
C SER A 268 5.87 -7.67 -8.96
N VAL A 269 4.81 -7.03 -9.42
CA VAL A 269 3.59 -7.71 -9.85
C VAL A 269 3.82 -8.49 -11.14
N GLU A 270 4.61 -7.96 -12.06
CA GLU A 270 4.97 -8.61 -13.34
C GLU A 270 6.08 -9.64 -13.18
N ASN A 271 7.04 -9.35 -12.32
CA ASN A 271 8.19 -10.20 -11.99
C ASN A 271 8.20 -10.53 -10.49
N PRO A 272 7.41 -11.51 -10.03
CA PRO A 272 7.14 -11.78 -8.61
C PRO A 272 8.37 -12.06 -7.75
N TYR A 273 9.44 -12.60 -8.33
CA TYR A 273 10.70 -12.93 -7.64
C TYR A 273 11.87 -12.03 -8.04
N GLY A 274 11.58 -10.93 -8.73
CA GLY A 274 12.60 -10.01 -9.24
C GLY A 274 13.28 -9.13 -8.20
N PHE A 275 12.74 -9.07 -6.98
CA PHE A 275 13.24 -8.21 -5.90
C PHE A 275 13.62 -9.03 -4.66
N PRO A 276 14.64 -9.90 -4.77
CA PRO A 276 15.15 -10.67 -3.62
C PRO A 276 15.78 -9.74 -2.59
N ALA A 277 15.49 -9.98 -1.31
CA ALA A 277 15.91 -9.16 -0.20
C ALA A 277 16.46 -10.02 0.94
N SER A 278 17.39 -9.46 1.73
CA SER A 278 18.00 -10.11 2.88
C SER A 278 18.04 -9.19 4.08
N ARG A 279 18.08 -9.76 5.27
CA ARG A 279 18.42 -9.02 6.48
C ARG A 279 19.88 -8.60 6.42
N CYS A 280 20.16 -7.32 6.60
CA CYS A 280 21.51 -6.79 6.57
C CYS A 280 21.74 -5.85 7.75
N PRO A 281 22.25 -6.34 8.91
CA PRO A 281 22.40 -5.55 10.12
C PRO A 281 23.33 -4.33 9.96
N ARG A 282 24.22 -4.38 8.96
CA ARG A 282 25.21 -3.33 8.69
C ARG A 282 25.11 -2.85 7.23
N TRP A 283 23.90 -2.56 6.77
CA TRP A 283 23.74 -1.98 5.43
C TRP A 283 24.55 -0.68 5.31
N LYS A 284 25.43 -0.65 4.30
CA LYS A 284 26.13 0.56 3.85
C LYS A 284 25.77 0.79 2.39
N PRO A 285 25.46 2.02 1.95
CA PRO A 285 25.12 2.30 0.54
C PRO A 285 26.15 1.82 -0.45
N ASP A 286 27.43 1.88 -0.06
CA ASP A 286 28.57 1.55 -0.92
C ASP A 286 28.88 0.04 -0.96
N ILE A 287 28.30 -0.75 -0.07
CA ILE A 287 28.57 -2.20 0.10
C ILE A 287 27.31 -3.04 -0.18
N GLY A 288 26.22 -2.42 -0.60
CA GLY A 288 24.90 -3.04 -0.71
C GLY A 288 24.82 -4.32 -1.53
N ALA A 289 25.80 -4.60 -2.38
CA ALA A 289 25.90 -5.86 -3.15
C ALA A 289 26.20 -7.09 -2.28
N ASN A 290 26.79 -6.91 -1.10
CA ASN A 290 27.30 -8.03 -0.29
C ASN A 290 26.27 -8.63 0.69
N CYS A 291 25.06 -8.06 0.79
CA CYS A 291 24.04 -8.55 1.70
C CYS A 291 23.08 -9.60 1.10
N VAL A 292 23.14 -9.85 -0.22
CA VAL A 292 22.15 -10.71 -0.91
C VAL A 292 22.84 -11.96 -1.48
N TRP A 293 23.42 -12.78 -0.62
CA TRP A 293 23.94 -14.09 -1.04
C TRP A 293 22.86 -15.18 -1.09
N ARG A 294 21.84 -15.06 -0.22
CA ARG A 294 20.66 -15.93 -0.22
C ARG A 294 19.45 -15.06 0.11
N PRO A 295 18.48 -14.92 -0.80
CA PRO A 295 17.28 -14.16 -0.52
C PRO A 295 16.48 -14.84 0.60
N GLU A 296 16.22 -14.08 1.66
CA GLU A 296 15.37 -14.49 2.78
C GLU A 296 13.93 -14.02 2.60
N ALA A 297 13.71 -13.04 1.72
CA ALA A 297 12.41 -12.47 1.42
C ALA A 297 12.37 -11.95 -0.02
N TYR A 298 11.16 -11.69 -0.51
CA TYR A 298 10.92 -11.02 -1.79
C TYR A 298 10.05 -9.79 -1.55
N MET A 299 10.52 -8.62 -1.99
CA MET A 299 9.81 -7.36 -1.86
C MET A 299 8.65 -7.27 -2.86
N GLY A 300 7.53 -6.67 -2.43
CA GLY A 300 6.41 -6.29 -3.28
C GLY A 300 5.32 -7.35 -3.36
N TYR A 301 4.93 -7.74 -4.57
CA TYR A 301 3.77 -8.60 -4.80
C TYR A 301 3.80 -9.91 -3.99
N THR A 302 4.93 -10.59 -3.94
CA THR A 302 5.13 -11.88 -3.25
C THR A 302 5.62 -11.75 -1.80
N ALA A 303 5.54 -10.56 -1.19
CA ALA A 303 5.88 -10.43 0.22
C ALA A 303 5.01 -11.39 1.07
N ASP A 304 5.67 -12.33 1.74
CA ASP A 304 5.00 -13.36 2.54
C ASP A 304 4.57 -12.78 3.90
N PRO A 305 3.33 -13.02 4.34
CA PRO A 305 2.86 -12.61 5.68
C PRO A 305 3.68 -13.14 6.86
N LYS A 306 4.55 -14.10 6.63
CA LYS A 306 5.48 -14.61 7.65
C LYS A 306 6.71 -13.72 7.86
N TYR A 307 7.03 -12.85 6.90
CA TYR A 307 8.19 -11.97 7.02
C TYR A 307 8.02 -10.98 8.16
N ARG A 308 9.10 -10.70 8.89
CA ARG A 308 9.13 -9.76 10.01
C ARG A 308 10.43 -8.97 10.01
N GLY A 309 10.31 -7.65 10.25
CA GLY A 309 11.45 -6.75 10.41
C GLY A 309 11.97 -6.16 9.11
N LYS A 310 13.23 -5.78 9.08
CA LYS A 310 13.85 -4.98 8.01
C LYS A 310 14.57 -5.87 7.01
N PHE A 311 14.32 -5.62 5.72
CA PHE A 311 15.01 -6.28 4.62
C PHE A 311 15.57 -5.25 3.65
N TYR A 312 16.73 -5.55 3.10
CA TYR A 312 17.49 -4.69 2.20
C TYR A 312 17.72 -5.40 0.88
N LEU A 313 17.76 -4.60 -0.19
CA LEU A 313 18.02 -5.10 -1.55
C LEU A 313 18.60 -3.99 -2.41
N SER A 314 19.18 -4.36 -3.53
CA SER A 314 19.66 -3.43 -4.55
C SER A 314 18.82 -3.53 -5.81
N THR A 315 18.69 -2.43 -6.54
CA THR A 315 17.95 -2.37 -7.80
C THR A 315 18.83 -1.80 -8.93
N ASN A 316 18.37 -1.95 -10.17
CA ASN A 316 18.96 -1.27 -11.31
C ASN A 316 18.54 0.22 -11.34
N GLU A 317 19.29 1.02 -12.09
CA GLU A 317 19.00 2.44 -12.30
C GLU A 317 17.77 2.69 -13.18
N ARG A 318 17.54 1.79 -14.13
CA ARG A 318 16.48 1.87 -15.15
C ARG A 318 15.67 0.58 -15.15
N TRP A 319 14.48 0.68 -15.69
CA TRP A 319 13.65 -0.49 -15.95
C TRP A 319 14.35 -1.45 -16.95
N PRO A 320 14.33 -2.75 -16.65
CA PRO A 320 13.82 -3.41 -15.47
C PRO A 320 14.66 -3.13 -14.22
N TYR A 321 13.97 -2.73 -13.12
CA TYR A 321 14.65 -2.41 -11.85
C TYR A 321 15.09 -3.66 -11.09
N ALA A 322 14.42 -4.76 -11.32
CA ALA A 322 14.77 -6.07 -10.76
C ALA A 322 16.18 -6.49 -11.18
N LYS A 323 16.95 -7.02 -10.23
CA LYS A 323 18.24 -7.65 -10.52
C LYS A 323 18.07 -9.15 -10.62
N ASN A 324 18.34 -9.71 -11.79
CA ASN A 324 18.39 -11.16 -11.95
C ASN A 324 19.52 -11.74 -11.11
N LEU A 325 19.22 -12.72 -10.27
CA LEU A 325 20.21 -13.43 -9.45
C LEU A 325 21.23 -14.26 -10.28
N THR A 326 20.99 -14.39 -11.59
CA THR A 326 21.82 -15.21 -12.51
C THR A 326 23.12 -14.55 -12.98
N SER A 327 23.41 -13.30 -12.55
CA SER A 327 24.58 -12.55 -13.04
C SER A 327 25.83 -12.62 -12.16
N HIS A 328 25.91 -13.54 -11.21
CA HIS A 328 27.14 -13.81 -10.45
C HIS A 328 27.50 -15.29 -10.55
N LYS A 329 28.12 -15.65 -11.71
CA LYS A 329 29.08 -16.74 -11.80
C LYS A 329 30.48 -16.17 -11.79
#